data_bb0a082a6317d881752bf251e49e5b2d
#
_entry.id   bb0a082a6317d881752bf251e49e5b2d
#
_cell.length_a   1.000
_cell.length_b   1.000
_cell.length_c   1.000
_cell.angle_alpha   90.00
_cell.angle_beta   90.00
_cell.angle_gamma   90.00
#
_symmetry.space_group_name_H-M   'P 1'
#
loop_
_entity.id
_entity.type
_entity.pdbx_description
1 polymer ?
#
loop_
_entity_poly.entity_id
_entity_poly.type
_entity_poly.pdbx_seq_one_letter_code
_entity_poly.pdbx_strand_id
1 'polypeptide(L)'
;MPHADRDVSVVVPPLTGSPQDAAGAPTEPPAEPEIEASPLKQVGRDYLLWLMIASFGASLALMVPLSYSLAVRVSDLAPGHEEQLGFVTGSAQFVYLVLSPLIGLWSDRTRSRLGRRTPFMIGGALLGTVALVGVALAPSVLLLGLAWVVGMLGWSTTGQAVQNVQADRVPEEQRGRVAALTSVMTQIAPVIGIGLAYGVASSTFLVFLLPGVLGAALVILFPVFKPEGDSRALVRTGGVTLRNVVASYGFNPRKHPDFGWNWLGRFVFFMGLYFNTAFGTFFYAQRLDLPVKEVAGIVAVIGTVGVMAAAGGAVGGGFLSDKLGRRKLFVLIGSAVFVAGAVTEAFAHSLPQLVVGAVLMQFAIALFSAVDQAIVFAVLPDRAEAGRYLAVVAFAQKIPSAVAPLIAPLVITLGVGDGGEKNYTQLYLIGAALALVGGLIVKFKIKSVR
;
A
#
# COMPACT_ATOMS: atom_id res chain seq x y z
N MET A 1 72.66 5.38 -12.23
CA MET A 1 73.00 5.43 -13.67
C MET A 1 71.97 4.59 -14.40
N PRO A 2 71.48 5.05 -15.60
CA PRO A 2 71.10 6.39 -15.98
C PRO A 2 69.61 6.49 -16.41
N HIS A 3 69.16 7.71 -16.50
CA HIS A 3 67.92 8.22 -17.10
C HIS A 3 67.70 7.76 -18.54
N ALA A 4 66.43 7.60 -18.91
CA ALA A 4 65.98 7.70 -20.30
C ALA A 4 64.69 8.57 -20.32
N ASP A 5 64.89 9.82 -20.71
CA ASP A 5 63.85 10.73 -21.22
C ASP A 5 63.14 10.10 -22.40
N ARG A 6 61.82 10.22 -22.43
CA ARG A 6 61.03 10.07 -23.66
C ARG A 6 60.29 11.36 -23.92
N ASP A 7 60.87 12.14 -24.86
CA ASP A 7 60.22 13.24 -25.56
C ASP A 7 58.87 12.78 -26.17
N VAL A 8 57.80 13.46 -25.76
CA VAL A 8 56.52 13.39 -26.44
C VAL A 8 56.42 14.60 -27.38
N SER A 9 56.73 14.38 -28.64
CA SER A 9 56.54 15.35 -29.71
C SER A 9 55.02 15.50 -29.99
N VAL A 10 54.50 16.69 -29.67
CA VAL A 10 53.17 17.14 -30.07
C VAL A 10 53.17 17.46 -31.57
N VAL A 11 52.51 16.63 -32.37
CA VAL A 11 52.24 16.90 -33.80
C VAL A 11 51.02 17.81 -33.86
N VAL A 12 51.22 19.07 -34.25
CA VAL A 12 50.18 20.04 -34.60
C VAL A 12 49.84 19.86 -36.09
N PRO A 13 48.60 19.52 -36.47
CA PRO A 13 48.21 19.50 -37.90
C PRO A 13 48.05 20.94 -38.43
N PRO A 14 48.31 21.21 -39.75
CA PRO A 14 48.28 22.53 -40.34
C PRO A 14 46.85 23.01 -40.54
N LEU A 15 46.61 24.28 -40.21
CA LEU A 15 45.41 25.04 -40.54
C LEU A 15 45.38 25.36 -42.03
N THR A 16 44.55 24.67 -42.81
CA THR A 16 44.17 25.12 -44.15
C THR A 16 42.65 25.05 -44.26
N GLY A 17 42.00 26.18 -44.18
CA GLY A 17 40.58 26.35 -44.43
C GLY A 17 40.28 27.82 -44.60
N SER A 18 39.90 28.24 -45.82
CA SER A 18 39.55 29.60 -46.23
C SER A 18 38.31 30.13 -45.52
N PRO A 19 38.17 31.45 -45.33
CA PRO A 19 37.04 32.05 -44.65
C PRO A 19 35.90 32.37 -45.62
N GLN A 20 35.04 31.38 -45.87
CA GLN A 20 33.73 31.58 -46.51
C GLN A 20 32.90 30.36 -46.20
N ASP A 21 32.09 30.48 -45.13
CA ASP A 21 30.78 29.83 -44.88
C ASP A 21 30.40 29.96 -43.39
N ALA A 22 30.29 31.22 -42.94
CA ALA A 22 29.70 31.51 -41.62
C ALA A 22 28.32 32.12 -41.84
N ALA A 23 27.32 31.27 -42.14
CA ALA A 23 25.91 31.65 -42.11
C ALA A 23 25.16 30.60 -41.31
N GLY A 24 24.87 30.95 -40.04
CA GLY A 24 23.64 30.57 -39.38
C GLY A 24 23.44 29.12 -38.94
N ALA A 25 24.33 28.55 -38.14
CA ALA A 25 23.91 27.46 -37.24
C ALA A 25 23.29 28.09 -35.97
N PRO A 26 22.13 27.66 -35.50
CA PRO A 26 21.61 28.09 -34.21
C PRO A 26 22.58 27.60 -33.13
N THR A 27 23.19 28.54 -32.40
CA THR A 27 23.95 28.23 -31.17
C THR A 27 22.98 27.57 -30.21
N GLU A 28 23.11 26.25 -29.96
CA GLU A 28 22.47 25.61 -28.83
C GLU A 28 22.81 26.43 -27.57
N PRO A 29 21.79 26.78 -26.77
CA PRO A 29 22.06 27.43 -25.49
C PRO A 29 23.01 26.53 -24.68
N PRO A 30 23.98 27.10 -23.94
CA PRO A 30 24.87 26.30 -23.10
C PRO A 30 24.01 25.42 -22.19
N ALA A 31 24.31 24.13 -22.19
CA ALA A 31 23.64 23.17 -21.29
C ALA A 31 23.75 23.74 -19.88
N GLU A 32 22.59 23.99 -19.25
CA GLU A 32 22.55 24.40 -17.85
C GLU A 32 23.35 23.33 -17.06
N PRO A 33 24.24 23.73 -16.15
CA PRO A 33 25.03 22.80 -15.39
C PRO A 33 24.03 21.87 -14.64
N GLU A 34 24.02 20.57 -14.99
CA GLU A 34 23.37 19.55 -14.19
C GLU A 34 23.94 19.66 -12.79
N ILE A 35 23.16 20.22 -11.88
CA ILE A 35 23.49 20.21 -10.45
C ILE A 35 23.41 18.73 -10.06
N GLU A 36 24.54 18.03 -10.11
CA GLU A 36 24.66 16.68 -9.55
C GLU A 36 24.22 16.77 -8.08
N ALA A 37 23.03 16.25 -7.81
CA ALA A 37 22.54 16.16 -6.45
C ALA A 37 23.53 15.29 -5.67
N SER A 38 24.19 15.88 -4.68
CA SER A 38 25.15 15.17 -3.83
C SER A 38 24.52 13.87 -3.32
N PRO A 39 25.21 12.72 -3.42
CA PRO A 39 24.66 11.44 -3.04
C PRO A 39 24.17 11.48 -1.59
N LEU A 40 22.98 10.95 -1.35
CA LEU A 40 22.40 10.89 0.00
C LEU A 40 23.35 10.10 0.93
N LYS A 41 23.64 10.63 2.11
CA LYS A 41 24.43 9.93 3.12
C LYS A 41 23.69 8.69 3.61
N GLN A 42 24.41 7.60 3.84
CA GLN A 42 23.86 6.38 4.40
C GLN A 42 23.17 6.66 5.74
N VAL A 43 21.95 6.11 5.89
CA VAL A 43 21.23 6.22 7.15
C VAL A 43 21.78 5.24 8.19
N GLY A 44 21.99 5.73 9.40
CA GLY A 44 22.48 4.93 10.52
C GLY A 44 21.42 3.96 11.07
N ARG A 45 21.85 3.00 11.89
CA ARG A 45 20.97 1.99 12.51
C ARG A 45 19.90 2.61 13.40
N ASP A 46 20.23 3.69 14.08
CA ASP A 46 19.31 4.44 14.95
C ASP A 46 18.20 5.14 14.15
N TYR A 47 18.52 5.73 12.98
CA TYR A 47 17.52 6.29 12.08
C TYR A 47 16.55 5.21 11.57
N LEU A 48 17.11 4.07 11.17
CA LEU A 48 16.32 2.92 10.72
C LEU A 48 15.38 2.43 11.82
N LEU A 49 15.86 2.31 13.06
CA LEU A 49 15.02 1.90 14.19
C LEU A 49 13.82 2.83 14.39
N TRP A 50 14.05 4.15 14.42
CA TRP A 50 12.96 5.11 14.58
C TRP A 50 11.97 5.10 13.41
N LEU A 51 12.47 4.91 12.19
CA LEU A 51 11.61 4.77 11.00
C LEU A 51 10.74 3.50 11.06
N MET A 52 11.30 2.38 11.55
CA MET A 52 10.56 1.14 11.78
C MET A 52 9.49 1.33 12.85
N ILE A 53 9.81 2.01 13.96
CA ILE A 53 8.86 2.34 15.04
C ILE A 53 7.72 3.22 14.51
N ALA A 54 8.02 4.25 13.71
CA ALA A 54 7.01 5.12 13.12
C ALA A 54 6.11 4.35 12.13
N SER A 55 6.69 3.46 11.32
CA SER A 55 5.93 2.61 10.39
C SER A 55 5.00 1.64 11.14
N PHE A 56 5.49 1.04 12.23
CA PHE A 56 4.69 0.22 13.12
C PHE A 56 3.53 1.02 13.73
N GLY A 57 3.80 2.21 14.30
CA GLY A 57 2.80 3.06 14.92
C GLY A 57 1.69 3.51 13.95
N ALA A 58 2.06 3.94 12.75
CA ALA A 58 1.10 4.34 11.72
C ALA A 58 0.20 3.17 11.29
N SER A 59 0.79 1.96 11.10
CA SER A 59 0.04 0.76 10.75
C SER A 59 -0.86 0.30 11.89
N LEU A 60 -0.37 0.32 13.13
CA LEU A 60 -1.14 -0.03 14.33
C LEU A 60 -2.43 0.78 14.41
N ALA A 61 -2.33 2.10 14.35
CA ALA A 61 -3.45 3.01 14.54
C ALA A 61 -4.48 2.99 13.41
N LEU A 62 -4.08 2.63 12.19
CA LEU A 62 -4.98 2.52 11.04
C LEU A 62 -5.59 1.12 10.91
N MET A 63 -4.75 0.08 10.99
CA MET A 63 -5.17 -1.29 10.65
C MET A 63 -5.97 -1.97 11.75
N VAL A 64 -5.73 -1.66 13.03
CA VAL A 64 -6.50 -2.28 14.13
C VAL A 64 -7.97 -1.86 14.09
N PRO A 65 -8.32 -0.56 14.00
CA PRO A 65 -9.71 -0.16 13.79
C PRO A 65 -10.31 -0.76 12.53
N LEU A 66 -9.60 -0.73 11.40
CA LEU A 66 -10.08 -1.22 10.12
C LEU A 66 -10.38 -2.74 10.14
N SER A 67 -9.51 -3.52 10.77
CA SER A 67 -9.61 -4.99 10.75
C SER A 67 -10.49 -5.57 11.85
N TYR A 68 -10.72 -4.85 12.96
CA TYR A 68 -11.44 -5.39 14.11
C TYR A 68 -12.38 -4.38 14.78
N SER A 69 -11.89 -3.23 15.26
CA SER A 69 -12.67 -2.37 16.15
C SER A 69 -13.93 -1.80 15.52
N LEU A 70 -13.88 -1.47 14.21
CA LEU A 70 -15.07 -0.98 13.47
C LEU A 70 -16.14 -2.05 13.35
N ALA A 71 -15.77 -3.32 13.12
CA ALA A 71 -16.72 -4.43 13.07
C ALA A 71 -17.44 -4.59 14.42
N VAL A 72 -16.69 -4.54 15.53
CA VAL A 72 -17.27 -4.58 16.88
C VAL A 72 -18.25 -3.42 17.08
N ARG A 73 -17.85 -2.19 16.70
CA ARG A 73 -18.71 -1.02 16.90
C ARG A 73 -19.96 -1.03 16.02
N VAL A 74 -19.85 -1.48 14.78
CA VAL A 74 -21.01 -1.64 13.88
C VAL A 74 -21.95 -2.68 14.42
N SER A 75 -21.46 -3.82 14.94
CA SER A 75 -22.33 -4.83 15.56
C SER A 75 -23.07 -4.33 16.80
N ASP A 76 -22.46 -3.41 17.58
CA ASP A 76 -23.10 -2.77 18.74
C ASP A 76 -24.18 -1.73 18.33
N LEU A 77 -23.93 -0.95 17.25
CA LEU A 77 -24.81 0.14 16.82
C LEU A 77 -25.95 -0.33 15.89
N ALA A 78 -25.73 -1.39 15.14
CA ALA A 78 -26.67 -1.90 14.14
C ALA A 78 -26.61 -3.45 14.12
N PRO A 79 -27.13 -4.12 15.17
CA PRO A 79 -27.17 -5.59 15.22
C PRO A 79 -27.96 -6.18 14.04
N GLY A 80 -27.41 -7.18 13.35
CA GLY A 80 -28.01 -7.80 12.15
C GLY A 80 -27.82 -7.02 10.85
N HIS A 81 -27.11 -5.87 10.90
CA HIS A 81 -26.83 -5.02 9.74
C HIS A 81 -25.31 -4.87 9.49
N GLU A 82 -24.60 -6.00 9.46
CA GLU A 82 -23.15 -6.06 9.27
C GLU A 82 -22.69 -5.45 7.93
N GLU A 83 -23.59 -5.42 6.94
CA GLU A 83 -23.35 -4.78 5.63
C GLU A 83 -22.99 -3.30 5.74
N GLN A 84 -23.39 -2.62 6.82
CA GLN A 84 -23.04 -1.23 7.06
C GLN A 84 -21.54 -1.02 7.23
N LEU A 85 -20.78 -2.02 7.69
CA LEU A 85 -19.32 -1.95 7.77
C LEU A 85 -18.68 -1.65 6.40
N GLY A 86 -19.19 -2.29 5.35
CA GLY A 86 -18.70 -2.07 3.99
C GLY A 86 -18.90 -0.63 3.51
N PHE A 87 -20.05 -0.04 3.82
CA PHE A 87 -20.31 1.37 3.49
C PHE A 87 -19.42 2.32 4.30
N VAL A 88 -19.19 2.05 5.59
CA VAL A 88 -18.31 2.85 6.45
C VAL A 88 -16.86 2.80 5.96
N THR A 89 -16.34 1.60 5.73
CA THR A 89 -14.92 1.42 5.34
C THR A 89 -14.69 1.84 3.90
N GLY A 90 -15.58 1.45 2.99
CA GLY A 90 -15.45 1.75 1.57
C GLY A 90 -15.59 3.23 1.25
N SER A 91 -16.56 3.94 1.88
CA SER A 91 -16.69 5.39 1.68
C SER A 91 -15.46 6.16 2.17
N ALA A 92 -14.93 5.81 3.33
CA ALA A 92 -13.71 6.42 3.86
C ALA A 92 -12.50 6.19 2.93
N GLN A 93 -12.33 4.96 2.45
CA GLN A 93 -11.26 4.61 1.51
C GLN A 93 -11.44 5.34 0.17
N PHE A 94 -12.69 5.48 -0.31
CA PHE A 94 -12.99 6.21 -1.54
C PHE A 94 -12.66 7.70 -1.42
N VAL A 95 -13.06 8.35 -0.32
CA VAL A 95 -12.71 9.75 -0.06
C VAL A 95 -11.19 9.94 0.00
N TYR A 96 -10.48 9.04 0.69
CA TYR A 96 -9.02 9.09 0.72
C TYR A 96 -8.40 8.87 -0.67
N LEU A 97 -8.92 7.94 -1.47
CA LEU A 97 -8.44 7.68 -2.84
C LEU A 97 -8.49 8.96 -3.68
N VAL A 98 -9.61 9.70 -3.61
CA VAL A 98 -9.82 10.95 -4.37
C VAL A 98 -8.93 12.08 -3.84
N LEU A 99 -8.76 12.20 -2.52
CA LEU A 99 -8.02 13.29 -1.90
C LEU A 99 -6.50 13.05 -1.81
N SER A 100 -6.05 11.79 -1.91
CA SER A 100 -4.64 11.43 -1.73
C SER A 100 -3.67 12.16 -2.69
N PRO A 101 -3.99 12.40 -3.99
CA PRO A 101 -3.11 13.17 -4.85
C PRO A 101 -3.00 14.64 -4.43
N LEU A 102 -4.10 15.24 -3.93
CA LEU A 102 -4.11 16.62 -3.42
C LEU A 102 -3.26 16.74 -2.16
N ILE A 103 -3.41 15.80 -1.23
CA ILE A 103 -2.62 15.74 0.01
C ILE A 103 -1.13 15.58 -0.32
N GLY A 104 -0.80 14.71 -1.30
CA GLY A 104 0.56 14.52 -1.79
C GLY A 104 1.17 15.83 -2.33
N LEU A 105 0.45 16.51 -3.23
CA LEU A 105 0.87 17.80 -3.78
C LEU A 105 1.06 18.87 -2.69
N TRP A 106 0.15 18.90 -1.72
CA TRP A 106 0.25 19.83 -0.60
C TRP A 106 1.49 19.53 0.24
N SER A 107 1.74 18.27 0.57
CA SER A 107 2.94 17.83 1.28
C SER A 107 4.23 18.21 0.53
N ASP A 108 4.28 18.02 -0.79
CA ASP A 108 5.44 18.35 -1.62
C ASP A 108 5.74 19.86 -1.66
N ARG A 109 4.69 20.70 -1.57
CA ARG A 109 4.81 22.17 -1.59
C ARG A 109 5.03 22.80 -0.23
N THR A 110 4.82 22.04 0.84
CA THR A 110 4.94 22.56 2.20
C THR A 110 6.38 22.97 2.52
N ARG A 111 6.52 24.16 3.08
CA ARG A 111 7.77 24.78 3.54
C ARG A 111 7.61 25.12 5.02
N SER A 112 8.27 24.38 5.90
CA SER A 112 8.17 24.61 7.33
C SER A 112 9.52 24.41 8.03
N ARG A 113 9.62 24.95 9.25
CA ARG A 113 10.78 24.74 10.13
C ARG A 113 10.94 23.27 10.55
N LEU A 114 9.86 22.52 10.54
CA LEU A 114 9.85 21.09 10.90
C LEU A 114 10.18 20.17 9.70
N GLY A 115 10.43 20.75 8.52
CA GLY A 115 10.56 19.97 7.30
C GLY A 115 9.27 19.95 6.48
N ARG A 116 9.24 19.22 5.36
CA ARG A 116 8.06 19.18 4.49
C ARG A 116 7.12 18.02 4.81
N ARG A 117 7.60 16.91 5.37
CA ARG A 117 6.81 15.71 5.68
C ARG A 117 6.34 15.66 7.13
N THR A 118 7.15 16.14 8.05
CA THR A 118 6.86 16.15 9.51
C THR A 118 5.50 16.76 9.87
N PRO A 119 5.07 17.92 9.31
CA PRO A 119 3.75 18.47 9.64
C PRO A 119 2.59 17.52 9.29
N PHE A 120 2.71 16.76 8.19
CA PHE A 120 1.71 15.78 7.77
C PHE A 120 1.74 14.52 8.63
N MET A 121 2.91 14.10 9.12
CA MET A 121 3.03 13.00 10.08
C MET A 121 2.33 13.34 11.39
N ILE A 122 2.67 14.48 12.00
CA ILE A 122 2.13 14.91 13.29
C ILE A 122 0.66 15.31 13.16
N GLY A 123 0.34 16.18 12.21
CA GLY A 123 -1.02 16.68 11.99
C GLY A 123 -1.98 15.56 11.63
N GLY A 124 -1.56 14.62 10.78
CA GLY A 124 -2.35 13.44 10.42
C GLY A 124 -2.57 12.50 11.61
N ALA A 125 -1.53 12.24 12.42
CA ALA A 125 -1.65 11.39 13.61
C ALA A 125 -2.58 12.01 14.68
N LEU A 126 -2.49 13.32 14.90
CA LEU A 126 -3.38 14.03 15.82
C LEU A 126 -4.82 14.04 15.32
N LEU A 127 -5.04 14.39 14.04
CA LEU A 127 -6.36 14.38 13.41
C LEU A 127 -6.98 12.98 13.47
N GLY A 128 -6.21 11.96 13.13
CA GLY A 128 -6.64 10.57 13.16
C GLY A 128 -7.00 10.11 14.58
N THR A 129 -6.19 10.47 15.60
CA THR A 129 -6.48 10.12 17.00
C THR A 129 -7.75 10.81 17.51
N VAL A 130 -7.93 12.10 17.22
CA VAL A 130 -9.17 12.83 17.58
C VAL A 130 -10.38 12.22 16.89
N ALA A 131 -10.24 11.83 15.63
CA ALA A 131 -11.32 11.16 14.90
C ALA A 131 -11.68 9.80 15.51
N LEU A 132 -10.70 9.03 16.03
CA LEU A 132 -10.98 7.76 16.72
C LEU A 132 -11.79 7.97 18.00
N VAL A 133 -11.64 9.11 18.69
CA VAL A 133 -12.54 9.48 19.80
C VAL A 133 -13.96 9.67 19.27
N GLY A 134 -14.12 10.39 18.15
CA GLY A 134 -15.41 10.55 17.49
C GLY A 134 -16.05 9.23 17.07
N VAL A 135 -15.26 8.29 16.54
CA VAL A 135 -15.71 6.92 16.19
C VAL A 135 -16.18 6.17 17.43
N ALA A 136 -15.41 6.21 18.52
CA ALA A 136 -15.75 5.51 19.78
C ALA A 136 -17.04 6.04 20.41
N LEU A 137 -17.27 7.35 20.34
CA LEU A 137 -18.43 8.03 20.94
C LEU A 137 -19.64 8.14 20.02
N ALA A 138 -19.52 7.73 18.75
CA ALA A 138 -20.59 7.89 17.75
C ALA A 138 -21.88 7.17 18.20
N PRO A 139 -23.03 7.84 18.24
CA PRO A 139 -24.31 7.24 18.63
C PRO A 139 -25.03 6.53 17.47
N SER A 140 -24.53 6.64 16.24
CA SER A 140 -25.12 6.03 15.05
C SER A 140 -24.04 5.64 14.05
N VAL A 141 -24.33 4.68 13.15
CA VAL A 141 -23.40 4.24 12.10
C VAL A 141 -23.07 5.35 11.13
N LEU A 142 -23.99 6.28 10.86
CA LEU A 142 -23.71 7.43 10.00
C LEU A 142 -22.63 8.34 10.61
N LEU A 143 -22.76 8.70 11.90
CA LEU A 143 -21.78 9.54 12.58
C LEU A 143 -20.44 8.81 12.77
N LEU A 144 -20.49 7.50 13.02
CA LEU A 144 -19.31 6.63 13.02
C LEU A 144 -18.59 6.68 11.66
N GLY A 145 -19.34 6.55 10.57
CA GLY A 145 -18.80 6.61 9.22
C GLY A 145 -18.16 7.96 8.90
N LEU A 146 -18.83 9.08 9.25
CA LEU A 146 -18.25 10.42 9.06
C LEU A 146 -16.98 10.64 9.88
N ALA A 147 -16.98 10.21 11.15
CA ALA A 147 -15.77 10.27 12.00
C ALA A 147 -14.67 9.38 11.45
N TRP A 148 -15.00 8.18 10.94
CA TRP A 148 -14.03 7.28 10.33
C TRP A 148 -13.44 7.84 9.03
N VAL A 149 -14.19 8.56 8.19
CA VAL A 149 -13.65 9.27 7.02
C VAL A 149 -12.51 10.22 7.44
N VAL A 150 -12.71 11.00 8.50
CA VAL A 150 -11.68 11.88 9.04
C VAL A 150 -10.50 11.09 9.60
N GLY A 151 -10.77 10.01 10.32
CA GLY A 151 -9.74 9.09 10.86
C GLY A 151 -8.88 8.48 9.77
N MET A 152 -9.54 7.98 8.71
CA MET A 152 -8.88 7.41 7.53
C MET A 152 -7.99 8.44 6.82
N LEU A 153 -8.47 9.68 6.64
CA LEU A 153 -7.68 10.77 6.07
C LEU A 153 -6.45 11.08 6.93
N GLY A 154 -6.62 11.19 8.25
CA GLY A 154 -5.53 11.45 9.19
C GLY A 154 -4.45 10.35 9.16
N TRP A 155 -4.83 9.12 9.44
CA TRP A 155 -3.90 8.00 9.54
C TRP A 155 -3.26 7.60 8.20
N SER A 156 -4.01 7.65 7.10
CA SER A 156 -3.45 7.37 5.78
C SER A 156 -2.47 8.46 5.34
N THR A 157 -2.74 9.73 5.68
CA THR A 157 -1.79 10.84 5.45
C THR A 157 -0.51 10.64 6.27
N THR A 158 -0.63 10.22 7.52
CA THR A 158 0.51 9.89 8.39
C THR A 158 1.36 8.77 7.78
N GLY A 159 0.73 7.65 7.41
CA GLY A 159 1.43 6.51 6.81
C GLY A 159 2.12 6.88 5.49
N GLN A 160 1.46 7.67 4.63
CA GLN A 160 2.04 8.16 3.39
C GLN A 160 3.23 9.11 3.66
N ALA A 161 3.14 9.98 4.67
CA ALA A 161 4.25 10.88 5.03
C ALA A 161 5.47 10.09 5.54
N VAL A 162 5.28 9.02 6.34
CA VAL A 162 6.36 8.12 6.76
C VAL A 162 7.04 7.46 5.56
N GLN A 163 6.25 6.96 4.60
CA GLN A 163 6.78 6.36 3.35
C GLN A 163 7.52 7.40 2.49
N ASN A 164 7.00 8.62 2.41
CA ASN A 164 7.66 9.70 1.67
C ASN A 164 9.01 10.09 2.30
N VAL A 165 9.11 10.16 3.64
CA VAL A 165 10.40 10.38 4.33
C VAL A 165 11.38 9.27 4.02
N GLN A 166 10.94 8.02 3.96
CA GLN A 166 11.79 6.89 3.54
C GLN A 166 12.33 7.09 2.12
N ALA A 167 11.47 7.47 1.17
CA ALA A 167 11.85 7.74 -0.22
C ALA A 167 12.81 8.94 -0.35
N ASP A 168 12.59 9.99 0.44
CA ASP A 168 13.35 11.26 0.38
C ASP A 168 14.73 11.17 1.04
N ARG A 169 14.93 10.29 2.03
CA ARG A 169 16.12 10.27 2.91
C ARG A 169 16.98 9.02 2.78
N VAL A 170 16.42 7.92 2.29
CA VAL A 170 17.17 6.65 2.19
C VAL A 170 17.85 6.54 0.84
N PRO A 171 19.20 6.42 0.80
CA PRO A 171 19.93 6.23 -0.45
C PRO A 171 19.54 4.92 -1.15
N GLU A 172 19.74 4.86 -2.46
CA GLU A 172 19.28 3.75 -3.30
C GLU A 172 19.80 2.40 -2.84
N GLU A 173 21.06 2.33 -2.40
CA GLU A 173 21.71 1.10 -1.94
C GLU A 173 21.04 0.50 -0.68
N GLN A 174 20.40 1.34 0.13
CA GLN A 174 19.73 0.92 1.36
C GLN A 174 18.22 0.77 1.21
N ARG A 175 17.59 1.29 0.14
CA ARG A 175 16.12 1.32 -0.04
C ARG A 175 15.49 -0.07 0.08
N GLY A 176 16.07 -1.07 -0.56
CA GLY A 176 15.54 -2.43 -0.51
C GLY A 176 15.50 -3.01 0.90
N ARG A 177 16.59 -2.88 1.66
CA ARG A 177 16.69 -3.34 3.05
C ARG A 177 15.72 -2.59 3.97
N VAL A 178 15.66 -1.26 3.83
CA VAL A 178 14.78 -0.42 4.65
C VAL A 178 13.32 -0.73 4.36
N ALA A 179 12.94 -0.85 3.07
CA ALA A 179 11.58 -1.20 2.67
C ALA A 179 11.16 -2.57 3.22
N ALA A 180 12.05 -3.58 3.18
CA ALA A 180 11.77 -4.89 3.75
C ALA A 180 11.51 -4.82 5.27
N LEU A 181 12.36 -4.11 6.02
CA LEU A 181 12.23 -3.99 7.47
C LEU A 181 10.96 -3.20 7.88
N THR A 182 10.67 -2.09 7.21
CA THR A 182 9.45 -1.31 7.48
C THR A 182 8.19 -2.08 7.08
N SER A 183 8.23 -2.87 6.00
CA SER A 183 7.13 -3.75 5.59
C SER A 183 6.83 -4.81 6.66
N VAL A 184 7.86 -5.43 7.25
CA VAL A 184 7.68 -6.37 8.37
C VAL A 184 6.99 -5.68 9.55
N MET A 185 7.40 -4.46 9.90
CA MET A 185 6.76 -3.71 10.99
C MET A 185 5.29 -3.41 10.71
N THR A 186 4.95 -3.02 9.48
CA THR A 186 3.56 -2.75 9.10
C THR A 186 2.68 -4.00 9.09
N GLN A 187 3.26 -5.17 8.83
CA GLN A 187 2.53 -6.45 8.85
C GLN A 187 2.33 -7.00 10.27
N ILE A 188 3.29 -6.80 11.18
CA ILE A 188 3.21 -7.25 12.56
C ILE A 188 2.31 -6.33 13.40
N ALA A 189 2.26 -5.04 13.10
CA ALA A 189 1.52 -4.05 13.87
C ALA A 189 0.03 -4.39 14.08
N PRO A 190 -0.76 -4.77 13.06
CA PRO A 190 -2.15 -5.16 13.27
C PRO A 190 -2.30 -6.38 14.19
N VAL A 191 -1.40 -7.35 14.07
CA VAL A 191 -1.44 -8.59 14.88
C VAL A 191 -1.27 -8.26 16.36
N ILE A 192 -0.21 -7.51 16.72
CA ILE A 192 0.04 -7.07 18.08
C ILE A 192 -1.10 -6.17 18.55
N GLY A 193 -1.55 -5.25 17.70
CA GLY A 193 -2.59 -4.29 18.03
C GLY A 193 -3.96 -4.91 18.28
N ILE A 194 -4.35 -5.94 17.52
CA ILE A 194 -5.60 -6.66 17.75
C ILE A 194 -5.50 -7.44 19.06
N GLY A 195 -4.34 -8.04 19.38
CA GLY A 195 -4.10 -8.66 20.70
C GLY A 195 -4.25 -7.67 21.85
N LEU A 196 -3.72 -6.45 21.72
CA LEU A 196 -3.91 -5.37 22.69
C LEU A 196 -5.39 -4.94 22.79
N ALA A 197 -6.07 -4.80 21.65
CA ALA A 197 -7.49 -4.44 21.61
C ALA A 197 -8.38 -5.51 22.26
N TYR A 198 -8.03 -6.79 22.14
CA TYR A 198 -8.71 -7.88 22.84
C TYR A 198 -8.63 -7.73 24.34
N GLY A 199 -7.46 -7.36 24.89
CA GLY A 199 -7.29 -7.13 26.35
C GLY A 199 -8.16 -6.00 26.91
N VAL A 200 -8.68 -5.10 26.06
CA VAL A 200 -9.55 -3.97 26.42
C VAL A 200 -10.93 -4.04 25.74
N ALA A 201 -11.32 -5.20 25.21
CA ALA A 201 -12.54 -5.38 24.41
C ALA A 201 -13.84 -5.05 25.18
N SER A 202 -13.80 -5.06 26.53
CA SER A 202 -14.90 -4.62 27.39
C SER A 202 -15.20 -3.12 27.29
N SER A 203 -14.23 -2.31 26.83
CA SER A 203 -14.38 -0.85 26.69
C SER A 203 -14.33 -0.44 25.24
N THR A 204 -15.48 -0.10 24.66
CA THR A 204 -15.60 0.43 23.29
C THR A 204 -14.66 1.61 23.03
N PHE A 205 -14.42 2.44 24.05
CA PHE A 205 -13.55 3.60 23.95
C PHE A 205 -12.07 3.19 23.82
N LEU A 206 -11.61 2.27 24.69
CA LEU A 206 -10.19 1.84 24.70
C LEU A 206 -9.81 1.01 23.48
N VAL A 207 -10.74 0.24 22.91
CA VAL A 207 -10.50 -0.54 21.68
C VAL A 207 -10.06 0.34 20.50
N PHE A 208 -10.52 1.60 20.44
CA PHE A 208 -10.09 2.58 19.43
C PHE A 208 -8.93 3.44 19.92
N LEU A 209 -9.00 3.91 21.15
CA LEU A 209 -8.07 4.93 21.64
C LEU A 209 -6.69 4.35 21.95
N LEU A 210 -6.60 3.13 22.48
CA LEU A 210 -5.32 2.52 22.80
C LEU A 210 -4.41 2.37 21.59
N PRO A 211 -4.82 1.73 20.46
CA PRO A 211 -3.99 1.68 19.27
C PRO A 211 -3.76 3.06 18.64
N GLY A 212 -4.73 3.97 18.72
CA GLY A 212 -4.60 5.33 18.19
C GLY A 212 -3.55 6.16 18.93
N VAL A 213 -3.64 6.25 20.25
CA VAL A 213 -2.70 7.03 21.07
C VAL A 213 -1.29 6.42 21.04
N LEU A 214 -1.20 5.09 21.16
CA LEU A 214 0.08 4.41 21.07
C LEU A 214 0.72 4.63 19.69
N GLY A 215 -0.07 4.48 18.62
CA GLY A 215 0.40 4.74 17.26
C GLY A 215 0.83 6.18 17.05
N ALA A 216 0.06 7.16 17.55
CA ALA A 216 0.43 8.58 17.46
C ALA A 216 1.72 8.87 18.22
N ALA A 217 1.88 8.34 19.43
CA ALA A 217 3.12 8.50 20.20
C ALA A 217 4.32 7.96 19.45
N LEU A 218 4.24 6.73 18.92
CA LEU A 218 5.32 6.09 18.17
C LEU A 218 5.67 6.84 16.89
N VAL A 219 4.68 7.39 16.18
CA VAL A 219 4.91 8.22 14.99
C VAL A 219 5.55 9.56 15.34
N ILE A 220 5.07 10.24 16.39
CA ILE A 220 5.56 11.58 16.78
C ILE A 220 6.98 11.51 17.34
N LEU A 221 7.37 10.42 17.99
CA LEU A 221 8.74 10.22 18.47
C LEU A 221 9.78 10.24 17.33
N PHE A 222 9.41 9.78 16.12
CA PHE A 222 10.34 9.78 14.99
C PHE A 222 10.86 11.19 14.65
N PRO A 223 10.05 12.20 14.33
CA PRO A 223 10.55 13.54 14.02
C PRO A 223 11.13 14.26 15.23
N VAL A 224 10.81 13.86 16.47
CA VAL A 224 11.44 14.41 17.69
C VAL A 224 12.90 13.97 17.77
N PHE A 225 13.19 12.68 17.56
CA PHE A 225 14.55 12.15 17.63
C PHE A 225 15.33 12.27 16.30
N LYS A 226 14.62 12.34 15.19
CA LYS A 226 15.20 12.43 13.83
C LYS A 226 14.53 13.55 13.03
N PRO A 227 14.78 14.81 13.38
CA PRO A 227 14.17 15.96 12.73
C PRO A 227 14.52 16.01 11.24
N GLU A 228 13.52 16.37 10.43
CA GLU A 228 13.69 16.50 8.97
C GLU A 228 14.58 17.68 8.60
N GLY A 229 14.62 18.71 9.43
CA GLY A 229 15.31 19.97 9.17
C GLY A 229 14.44 21.01 8.48
N ASP A 230 14.94 22.23 8.38
CA ASP A 230 14.20 23.35 7.79
C ASP A 230 14.09 23.23 6.26
N SER A 231 12.86 23.17 5.76
CA SER A 231 12.58 23.06 4.32
C SER A 231 12.27 24.40 3.63
N ARG A 232 12.33 25.53 4.32
CA ARG A 232 11.97 26.84 3.77
C ARG A 232 12.92 27.33 2.67
N ALA A 233 14.18 26.91 2.73
CA ALA A 233 15.19 27.27 1.75
C ALA A 233 15.17 26.38 0.48
N LEU A 234 14.37 25.30 0.44
CA LEU A 234 14.31 24.44 -0.74
C LEU A 234 13.70 25.19 -1.93
N VAL A 235 14.33 25.07 -3.09
CA VAL A 235 13.84 25.67 -4.35
C VAL A 235 12.46 25.10 -4.70
N ARG A 236 11.57 25.94 -5.18
CA ARG A 236 10.25 25.50 -5.68
C ARG A 236 10.47 24.70 -6.96
N THR A 237 10.29 23.41 -6.91
CA THR A 237 10.10 22.61 -8.12
C THR A 237 8.87 23.10 -8.85
N GLY A 238 9.03 23.43 -10.14
CA GLY A 238 8.06 24.16 -10.96
C GLY A 238 6.62 23.63 -10.91
N GLY A 239 5.71 24.46 -11.39
CA GLY A 239 4.27 24.39 -11.26
C GLY A 239 3.57 23.11 -11.71
N VAL A 240 3.75 22.03 -10.98
CA VAL A 240 2.92 20.82 -11.13
C VAL A 240 1.49 21.18 -10.73
N THR A 241 0.61 21.36 -11.72
CA THR A 241 -0.81 21.62 -11.48
C THR A 241 -1.55 20.30 -11.22
N LEU A 242 -2.67 20.37 -10.49
CA LEU A 242 -3.56 19.22 -10.30
C LEU A 242 -3.93 18.58 -11.64
N ARG A 243 -4.19 19.39 -12.66
CA ARG A 243 -4.49 18.91 -14.02
C ARG A 243 -3.35 18.05 -14.57
N ASN A 244 -2.10 18.45 -14.37
CA ASN A 244 -0.93 17.68 -14.81
C ASN A 244 -0.78 16.37 -14.03
N VAL A 245 -1.08 16.40 -12.73
CA VAL A 245 -1.07 15.20 -11.88
C VAL A 245 -2.15 14.22 -12.33
N VAL A 246 -3.40 14.67 -12.50
CA VAL A 246 -4.48 13.81 -12.99
C VAL A 246 -4.20 13.29 -14.40
N ALA A 247 -3.67 14.14 -15.29
CA ALA A 247 -3.28 13.74 -16.63
C ALA A 247 -2.14 12.70 -16.63
N SER A 248 -1.23 12.77 -15.65
CA SER A 248 -0.13 11.80 -15.52
C SER A 248 -0.60 10.39 -15.18
N TYR A 249 -1.80 10.22 -14.61
CA TYR A 249 -2.38 8.89 -14.33
C TYR A 249 -3.03 8.25 -15.56
N GLY A 250 -3.17 8.97 -16.67
CA GLY A 250 -3.67 8.41 -17.92
C GLY A 250 -2.59 7.64 -18.68
N PHE A 251 -2.96 6.48 -19.23
CA PHE A 251 -2.14 5.76 -20.21
C PHE A 251 -3.02 5.25 -21.36
N ASN A 252 -2.40 5.00 -22.52
CA ASN A 252 -3.13 4.47 -23.68
C ASN A 252 -2.93 2.95 -23.77
N PRO A 253 -3.94 2.13 -23.41
CA PRO A 253 -3.82 0.66 -23.44
C PRO A 253 -3.66 0.08 -24.85
N ARG A 254 -4.02 0.83 -25.89
CA ARG A 254 -3.82 0.39 -27.29
C ARG A 254 -2.37 0.50 -27.73
N LYS A 255 -1.63 1.50 -27.21
CA LYS A 255 -0.19 1.66 -27.49
C LYS A 255 0.65 0.69 -26.64
N HIS A 256 0.22 0.36 -25.44
CA HIS A 256 0.93 -0.49 -24.47
C HIS A 256 0.02 -1.60 -23.96
N PRO A 257 -0.33 -2.59 -24.81
CA PRO A 257 -1.35 -3.60 -24.48
C PRO A 257 -0.94 -4.50 -23.31
N ASP A 258 0.32 -4.91 -23.20
CA ASP A 258 0.78 -5.78 -22.11
C ASP A 258 0.72 -5.08 -20.76
N PHE A 259 1.04 -3.78 -20.69
CA PHE A 259 0.86 -2.97 -19.52
C PHE A 259 -0.62 -2.83 -19.13
N GLY A 260 -1.50 -2.60 -20.11
CA GLY A 260 -2.94 -2.54 -19.91
C GLY A 260 -3.54 -3.85 -19.40
N TRP A 261 -3.11 -4.99 -19.95
CA TRP A 261 -3.56 -6.30 -19.48
C TRP A 261 -3.02 -6.65 -18.10
N ASN A 262 -1.78 -6.28 -17.77
CA ASN A 262 -1.26 -6.42 -16.41
C ASN A 262 -2.05 -5.56 -15.42
N TRP A 263 -2.33 -4.31 -15.76
CA TRP A 263 -3.14 -3.42 -14.94
C TRP A 263 -4.54 -4.02 -14.66
N LEU A 264 -5.20 -4.52 -15.69
CA LEU A 264 -6.53 -5.13 -15.57
C LEU A 264 -6.49 -6.43 -14.76
N GLY A 265 -5.53 -7.31 -15.02
CA GLY A 265 -5.36 -8.55 -14.26
C GLY A 265 -5.12 -8.31 -12.78
N ARG A 266 -4.25 -7.34 -12.48
CA ARG A 266 -4.00 -6.85 -11.12
C ARG A 266 -5.26 -6.27 -10.46
N PHE A 267 -5.99 -5.42 -11.17
CA PHE A 267 -7.23 -4.82 -10.69
C PHE A 267 -8.26 -5.89 -10.30
N VAL A 268 -8.50 -6.86 -11.18
CA VAL A 268 -9.47 -7.94 -10.95
C VAL A 268 -9.04 -8.87 -9.81
N PHE A 269 -7.74 -9.19 -9.71
CA PHE A 269 -7.21 -9.98 -8.60
C PHE A 269 -7.43 -9.27 -7.25
N PHE A 270 -7.06 -7.99 -7.14
CA PHE A 270 -7.25 -7.22 -5.92
C PHE A 270 -8.72 -6.97 -5.59
N MET A 271 -9.61 -6.88 -6.58
CA MET A 271 -11.05 -6.84 -6.35
C MET A 271 -11.51 -8.11 -5.62
N GLY A 272 -11.09 -9.28 -6.09
CA GLY A 272 -11.36 -10.57 -5.42
C GLY A 272 -10.79 -10.63 -4.01
N LEU A 273 -9.54 -10.18 -3.83
CA LEU A 273 -8.89 -10.12 -2.52
C LEU A 273 -9.70 -9.27 -1.53
N TYR A 274 -10.08 -8.05 -1.92
CA TYR A 274 -10.80 -7.16 -1.02
C TYR A 274 -12.23 -7.61 -0.74
N PHE A 275 -12.88 -8.36 -1.61
CA PHE A 275 -14.14 -9.03 -1.28
C PHE A 275 -13.96 -10.02 -0.12
N ASN A 276 -12.91 -10.83 -0.15
CA ASN A 276 -12.68 -11.84 0.90
C ASN A 276 -12.18 -11.24 2.23
N THR A 277 -11.59 -10.05 2.21
CA THR A 277 -11.03 -9.43 3.43
C THR A 277 -11.95 -8.38 4.06
N ALA A 278 -12.92 -7.83 3.32
CA ALA A 278 -13.74 -6.71 3.78
C ALA A 278 -14.57 -7.02 5.03
N PHE A 279 -15.03 -8.26 5.18
CA PHE A 279 -15.91 -8.70 6.26
C PHE A 279 -15.31 -9.83 7.10
N GLY A 280 -14.00 -10.02 7.09
CA GLY A 280 -13.32 -11.14 7.73
C GLY A 280 -13.72 -11.36 9.20
N THR A 281 -13.81 -10.29 9.99
CA THR A 281 -14.20 -10.38 11.42
C THR A 281 -15.62 -10.92 11.59
N PHE A 282 -16.60 -10.45 10.81
CA PHE A 282 -17.97 -10.95 10.84
C PHE A 282 -18.07 -12.36 10.29
N PHE A 283 -17.32 -12.66 9.23
CA PHE A 283 -17.27 -14.00 8.66
C PHE A 283 -16.76 -15.03 9.68
N TYR A 284 -15.68 -14.73 10.41
CA TYR A 284 -15.17 -15.64 11.45
C TYR A 284 -16.13 -15.78 12.61
N ALA A 285 -16.81 -14.69 13.03
CA ALA A 285 -17.84 -14.72 14.06
C ALA A 285 -18.97 -15.69 13.68
N GLN A 286 -19.52 -15.56 12.47
CA GLN A 286 -20.60 -16.42 11.98
C GLN A 286 -20.15 -17.88 11.83
N ARG A 287 -18.94 -18.13 11.29
CA ARG A 287 -18.43 -19.51 11.07
C ARG A 287 -18.19 -20.29 12.34
N LEU A 288 -17.85 -19.61 13.43
CA LEU A 288 -17.53 -20.23 14.71
C LEU A 288 -18.64 -20.07 15.75
N ASP A 289 -19.75 -19.45 15.35
CA ASP A 289 -20.89 -19.14 16.24
C ASP A 289 -20.43 -18.38 17.51
N LEU A 290 -19.60 -17.35 17.30
CA LEU A 290 -19.03 -16.55 18.37
C LEU A 290 -19.50 -15.10 18.28
N PRO A 291 -19.64 -14.41 19.43
CA PRO A 291 -19.80 -12.96 19.46
C PRO A 291 -18.62 -12.26 18.76
N VAL A 292 -18.88 -11.20 18.00
CA VAL A 292 -17.85 -10.46 17.26
C VAL A 292 -16.70 -10.00 18.17
N LYS A 293 -16.98 -9.66 19.44
CA LYS A 293 -15.97 -9.25 20.41
C LYS A 293 -14.97 -10.36 20.76
N GLU A 294 -15.37 -11.61 20.66
CA GLU A 294 -14.53 -12.76 21.03
C GLU A 294 -13.62 -13.23 19.89
N VAL A 295 -13.88 -12.75 18.66
CA VAL A 295 -13.12 -13.14 17.46
C VAL A 295 -11.69 -12.57 17.42
N ALA A 296 -11.38 -11.55 18.22
CA ALA A 296 -10.07 -10.88 18.20
C ALA A 296 -8.89 -11.84 18.36
N GLY A 297 -9.01 -12.80 19.29
CA GLY A 297 -7.96 -13.82 19.48
C GLY A 297 -7.73 -14.67 18.23
N ILE A 298 -8.80 -15.03 17.54
CA ILE A 298 -8.78 -15.80 16.29
C ILE A 298 -8.13 -15.01 15.17
N VAL A 299 -8.52 -13.73 15.01
CA VAL A 299 -7.93 -12.82 14.01
C VAL A 299 -6.44 -12.61 14.28
N ALA A 300 -6.03 -12.50 15.55
CA ALA A 300 -4.62 -12.39 15.92
C ALA A 300 -3.82 -13.67 15.59
N VAL A 301 -4.36 -14.87 15.85
CA VAL A 301 -3.74 -16.15 15.49
C VAL A 301 -3.60 -16.27 13.98
N ILE A 302 -4.68 -16.06 13.23
CA ILE A 302 -4.71 -16.09 11.77
C ILE A 302 -3.71 -15.08 11.20
N GLY A 303 -3.69 -13.85 11.74
CA GLY A 303 -2.73 -12.81 11.35
C GLY A 303 -1.28 -13.22 11.59
N THR A 304 -0.97 -13.82 12.75
CA THR A 304 0.40 -14.27 13.10
C THR A 304 0.90 -15.32 12.12
N VAL A 305 0.11 -16.38 11.89
CA VAL A 305 0.49 -17.45 10.96
C VAL A 305 0.48 -16.94 9.53
N GLY A 306 -0.44 -16.00 9.22
CA GLY A 306 -0.54 -15.34 7.92
C GLY A 306 0.71 -14.54 7.56
N VAL A 307 1.32 -13.82 8.51
CA VAL A 307 2.59 -13.09 8.25
C VAL A 307 3.72 -14.04 7.90
N MET A 308 3.83 -15.20 8.56
CA MET A 308 4.84 -16.22 8.22
C MET A 308 4.58 -16.83 6.83
N ALA A 309 3.31 -17.11 6.52
CA ALA A 309 2.90 -17.61 5.21
C ALA A 309 3.21 -16.58 4.09
N ALA A 310 2.91 -15.31 4.34
CA ALA A 310 3.22 -14.23 3.41
C ALA A 310 4.73 -14.08 3.16
N ALA A 311 5.57 -14.19 4.19
CA ALA A 311 7.03 -14.20 4.02
C ALA A 311 7.49 -15.38 3.14
N GLY A 312 6.97 -16.58 3.38
CA GLY A 312 7.23 -17.77 2.56
C GLY A 312 6.78 -17.59 1.10
N GLY A 313 5.59 -17.02 0.88
CA GLY A 313 5.04 -16.75 -0.45
C GLY A 313 5.86 -15.72 -1.23
N ALA A 314 6.26 -14.62 -0.59
CA ALA A 314 7.04 -13.57 -1.23
C ALA A 314 8.45 -14.06 -1.61
N VAL A 315 9.17 -14.66 -0.66
CA VAL A 315 10.55 -15.15 -0.86
C VAL A 315 10.56 -16.33 -1.82
N GLY A 316 9.74 -17.36 -1.54
CA GLY A 316 9.67 -18.57 -2.37
C GLY A 316 9.17 -18.26 -3.78
N GLY A 317 8.15 -17.45 -3.90
CA GLY A 317 7.58 -17.05 -5.19
C GLY A 317 8.53 -16.23 -6.04
N GLY A 318 9.14 -15.19 -5.47
CA GLY A 318 10.11 -14.36 -6.16
C GLY A 318 11.30 -15.20 -6.65
N PHE A 319 11.96 -15.90 -5.74
CA PHE A 319 13.13 -16.73 -6.06
C PHE A 319 12.83 -17.79 -7.11
N LEU A 320 11.73 -18.55 -6.93
CA LEU A 320 11.40 -19.66 -7.81
C LEU A 320 10.97 -19.20 -9.20
N SER A 321 10.22 -18.09 -9.28
CA SER A 321 9.79 -17.50 -10.54
C SER A 321 10.95 -16.97 -11.38
N ASP A 322 11.95 -16.36 -10.72
CA ASP A 322 13.16 -15.86 -11.38
C ASP A 322 14.07 -17.02 -11.82
N LYS A 323 14.27 -18.03 -10.96
CA LYS A 323 15.07 -19.23 -11.29
C LYS A 323 14.50 -20.01 -12.48
N LEU A 324 13.18 -20.12 -12.57
CA LEU A 324 12.51 -20.86 -13.65
C LEU A 324 12.20 -19.99 -14.88
N GLY A 325 12.32 -18.68 -14.79
CA GLY A 325 12.01 -17.74 -15.88
C GLY A 325 10.54 -17.76 -16.33
N ARG A 326 9.61 -18.21 -15.48
CA ARG A 326 8.19 -18.43 -15.81
C ARG A 326 7.24 -17.59 -14.96
N ARG A 327 7.46 -16.29 -14.91
CA ARG A 327 6.72 -15.36 -14.03
C ARG A 327 5.20 -15.47 -14.15
N LYS A 328 4.65 -15.52 -15.37
CA LYS A 328 3.19 -15.64 -15.60
C LYS A 328 2.60 -16.93 -15.03
N LEU A 329 3.36 -18.02 -15.00
CA LEU A 329 2.91 -19.27 -14.40
C LEU A 329 2.77 -19.12 -12.89
N PHE A 330 3.71 -18.43 -12.22
CA PHE A 330 3.67 -18.21 -10.78
C PHE A 330 2.54 -17.28 -10.37
N VAL A 331 2.19 -16.27 -11.19
CA VAL A 331 0.99 -15.45 -10.98
C VAL A 331 -0.27 -16.32 -11.02
N LEU A 332 -0.38 -17.24 -11.99
CA LEU A 332 -1.52 -18.15 -12.07
C LEU A 332 -1.54 -19.13 -10.89
N ILE A 333 -0.40 -19.69 -10.48
CA ILE A 333 -0.29 -20.55 -9.29
C ILE A 333 -0.74 -19.78 -8.05
N GLY A 334 -0.27 -18.53 -7.86
CA GLY A 334 -0.72 -17.67 -6.76
C GLY A 334 -2.23 -17.48 -6.76
N SER A 335 -2.82 -17.20 -7.92
CA SER A 335 -4.29 -17.08 -8.03
C SER A 335 -5.01 -18.41 -7.73
N ALA A 336 -4.49 -19.54 -8.17
CA ALA A 336 -5.07 -20.85 -7.89
C ALA A 336 -4.98 -21.23 -6.41
N VAL A 337 -3.84 -20.95 -5.75
CA VAL A 337 -3.68 -21.14 -4.30
C VAL A 337 -4.61 -20.21 -3.51
N PHE A 338 -4.81 -18.96 -3.97
CA PHE A 338 -5.79 -18.07 -3.39
C PHE A 338 -7.21 -18.64 -3.44
N VAL A 339 -7.60 -19.17 -4.61
CA VAL A 339 -8.90 -19.85 -4.77
C VAL A 339 -9.03 -21.04 -3.83
N ALA A 340 -8.02 -21.90 -3.73
CA ALA A 340 -8.03 -23.02 -2.81
C ALA A 340 -8.21 -22.57 -1.35
N GLY A 341 -7.50 -21.52 -0.92
CA GLY A 341 -7.65 -20.91 0.40
C GLY A 341 -9.04 -20.35 0.63
N ALA A 342 -9.54 -19.53 -0.31
CA ALA A 342 -10.86 -18.91 -0.22
C ALA A 342 -12.00 -19.93 -0.20
N VAL A 343 -11.93 -21.00 -0.99
CA VAL A 343 -12.89 -22.11 -0.96
C VAL A 343 -12.80 -22.86 0.37
N THR A 344 -11.59 -23.13 0.88
CA THR A 344 -11.41 -23.77 2.20
C THR A 344 -12.06 -22.95 3.30
N GLU A 345 -11.87 -21.61 3.33
CA GLU A 345 -12.55 -20.74 4.29
C GLU A 345 -14.08 -20.70 4.06
N ALA A 346 -14.51 -20.54 2.80
CA ALA A 346 -15.94 -20.46 2.45
C ALA A 346 -16.76 -21.63 3.00
N PHE A 347 -16.19 -22.83 3.08
CA PHE A 347 -16.82 -24.03 3.59
C PHE A 347 -16.25 -24.51 4.93
N ALA A 348 -15.51 -23.66 5.64
CA ALA A 348 -14.95 -24.01 6.94
C ALA A 348 -16.04 -24.15 8.00
N HIS A 349 -15.92 -25.17 8.85
CA HIS A 349 -16.77 -25.44 10.02
C HIS A 349 -15.96 -25.52 11.32
N SER A 350 -14.65 -25.22 11.25
CA SER A 350 -13.77 -25.30 12.41
C SER A 350 -12.62 -24.30 12.30
N LEU A 351 -12.08 -23.90 13.45
CA LEU A 351 -10.93 -23.00 13.51
C LEU A 351 -9.70 -23.50 12.71
N PRO A 352 -9.31 -24.80 12.76
CA PRO A 352 -8.19 -25.28 11.93
C PRO A 352 -8.42 -25.11 10.43
N GLN A 353 -9.64 -25.31 9.93
CA GLN A 353 -9.97 -25.11 8.52
C GLN A 353 -9.86 -23.63 8.13
N LEU A 354 -10.35 -22.70 8.97
CA LEU A 354 -10.21 -21.27 8.77
C LEU A 354 -8.74 -20.87 8.73
N VAL A 355 -7.92 -21.38 9.66
CA VAL A 355 -6.47 -21.09 9.69
C VAL A 355 -5.78 -21.60 8.42
N VAL A 356 -6.09 -22.82 7.97
CA VAL A 356 -5.50 -23.37 6.73
C VAL A 356 -5.88 -22.52 5.52
N GLY A 357 -7.16 -22.15 5.38
CA GLY A 357 -7.62 -21.31 4.28
C GLY A 357 -6.96 -19.94 4.29
N ALA A 358 -6.90 -19.28 5.45
CA ALA A 358 -6.24 -17.98 5.61
C ALA A 358 -4.73 -18.03 5.30
N VAL A 359 -4.03 -19.07 5.74
CA VAL A 359 -2.61 -19.30 5.44
C VAL A 359 -2.37 -19.44 3.94
N LEU A 360 -3.20 -20.23 3.26
CA LEU A 360 -3.13 -20.38 1.79
C LEU A 360 -3.39 -19.04 1.09
N MET A 361 -4.38 -18.27 1.53
CA MET A 361 -4.68 -16.96 0.95
C MET A 361 -3.52 -15.98 1.17
N GLN A 362 -2.98 -15.87 2.37
CA GLN A 362 -1.88 -14.95 2.68
C GLN A 362 -0.59 -15.32 1.91
N PHE A 363 -0.27 -16.62 1.83
CA PHE A 363 0.82 -17.12 1.00
C PHE A 363 0.61 -16.73 -0.48
N ALA A 364 -0.60 -16.95 -0.99
CA ALA A 364 -0.97 -16.66 -2.38
C ALA A 364 -0.90 -15.17 -2.73
N ILE A 365 -1.38 -14.30 -1.84
CA ILE A 365 -1.33 -12.84 -2.00
C ILE A 365 0.11 -12.37 -2.10
N ALA A 366 0.98 -12.86 -1.24
CA ALA A 366 2.39 -12.49 -1.22
C ALA A 366 3.15 -13.03 -2.45
N LEU A 367 2.88 -14.28 -2.84
CA LEU A 367 3.39 -14.89 -4.06
C LEU A 367 2.99 -14.09 -5.30
N PHE A 368 1.69 -13.80 -5.45
CA PHE A 368 1.15 -13.00 -6.54
C PHE A 368 1.82 -11.62 -6.58
N SER A 369 1.83 -10.91 -5.45
CA SER A 369 2.35 -9.53 -5.39
C SER A 369 3.84 -9.44 -5.72
N ALA A 370 4.66 -10.38 -5.26
CA ALA A 370 6.09 -10.41 -5.53
C ALA A 370 6.39 -10.63 -7.03
N VAL A 371 5.69 -11.60 -7.64
CA VAL A 371 5.90 -11.93 -9.06
C VAL A 371 5.26 -10.89 -9.98
N ASP A 372 4.07 -10.40 -9.64
CA ASP A 372 3.38 -9.35 -10.40
C ASP A 372 4.20 -8.05 -10.43
N GLN A 373 4.86 -7.68 -9.32
CA GLN A 373 5.76 -6.52 -9.31
C GLN A 373 6.91 -6.67 -10.31
N ALA A 374 7.46 -7.87 -10.45
CA ALA A 374 8.51 -8.16 -11.43
C ALA A 374 7.97 -8.09 -12.88
N ILE A 375 6.71 -8.50 -13.11
CA ILE A 375 6.05 -8.33 -14.42
C ILE A 375 5.81 -6.85 -14.71
N VAL A 376 5.33 -6.06 -13.73
CA VAL A 376 5.14 -4.61 -13.88
C VAL A 376 6.41 -3.94 -14.41
N PHE A 377 7.57 -4.22 -13.80
CA PHE A 377 8.84 -3.65 -14.28
C PHE A 377 9.23 -4.11 -15.69
N ALA A 378 8.84 -5.33 -16.08
CA ALA A 378 9.12 -5.86 -17.42
C ALA A 378 8.23 -5.26 -18.51
N VAL A 379 6.99 -4.86 -18.18
CA VAL A 379 6.01 -4.31 -19.13
C VAL A 379 5.88 -2.78 -19.05
N LEU A 380 6.74 -2.09 -18.32
CA LEU A 380 6.74 -0.62 -18.23
C LEU A 380 6.89 -0.01 -19.62
N PRO A 381 5.98 0.90 -20.04
CA PRO A 381 6.03 1.52 -21.36
C PRO A 381 7.28 2.36 -21.60
N ASP A 382 7.72 3.10 -20.57
CA ASP A 382 8.92 3.92 -20.60
C ASP A 382 9.61 3.90 -19.23
N ARG A 383 10.90 3.55 -19.23
CA ARG A 383 11.72 3.52 -18.01
C ARG A 383 12.09 4.91 -17.52
N ALA A 384 12.18 5.91 -18.40
CA ALA A 384 12.42 7.30 -18.00
C ALA A 384 11.22 7.88 -17.22
N GLU A 385 9.99 7.42 -17.53
CA GLU A 385 8.76 7.79 -16.82
C GLU A 385 8.30 6.72 -15.79
N ALA A 386 9.19 5.85 -15.31
CA ALA A 386 8.84 4.73 -14.45
C ALA A 386 7.98 5.15 -13.24
N GLY A 387 8.30 6.27 -12.57
CA GLY A 387 7.53 6.78 -11.44
C GLY A 387 6.07 7.05 -11.77
N ARG A 388 5.77 7.60 -12.95
CA ARG A 388 4.42 7.83 -13.46
C ARG A 388 3.67 6.52 -13.65
N TYR A 389 4.25 5.56 -14.38
CA TYR A 389 3.59 4.29 -14.65
C TYR A 389 3.40 3.43 -13.40
N LEU A 390 4.33 3.46 -12.44
CA LEU A 390 4.17 2.81 -11.14
C LEU A 390 3.01 3.42 -10.33
N ALA A 391 2.82 4.74 -10.40
CA ALA A 391 1.66 5.39 -9.79
C ALA A 391 0.34 4.92 -10.44
N VAL A 392 0.30 4.78 -11.78
CA VAL A 392 -0.86 4.21 -12.49
C VAL A 392 -1.13 2.76 -12.05
N VAL A 393 -0.09 1.94 -11.91
CA VAL A 393 -0.22 0.55 -11.42
C VAL A 393 -0.75 0.50 -10.00
N ALA A 394 -0.36 1.42 -9.13
CA ALA A 394 -0.87 1.48 -7.75
C ALA A 394 -2.40 1.67 -7.70
N PHE A 395 -3.01 2.35 -8.68
CA PHE A 395 -4.47 2.49 -8.76
C PHE A 395 -5.18 1.17 -9.04
N ALA A 396 -4.54 0.20 -9.71
CA ALA A 396 -5.10 -1.14 -9.89
C ALA A 396 -5.33 -1.90 -8.57
N GLN A 397 -4.71 -1.45 -7.47
CA GLN A 397 -4.95 -1.96 -6.12
C GLN A 397 -5.80 -1.00 -5.28
N LYS A 398 -5.53 0.31 -5.36
CA LYS A 398 -6.22 1.32 -4.55
C LYS A 398 -7.71 1.46 -4.90
N ILE A 399 -8.08 1.36 -6.18
CA ILE A 399 -9.50 1.43 -6.58
C ILE A 399 -10.27 0.22 -6.04
N PRO A 400 -9.83 -1.05 -6.23
CA PRO A 400 -10.47 -2.19 -5.60
C PRO A 400 -10.60 -2.09 -4.08
N SER A 401 -9.60 -1.57 -3.37
CA SER A 401 -9.68 -1.41 -1.91
C SER A 401 -10.79 -0.46 -1.44
N ALA A 402 -11.16 0.50 -2.29
CA ALA A 402 -12.26 1.43 -2.02
C ALA A 402 -13.63 0.88 -2.50
N VAL A 403 -13.65 0.27 -3.68
CA VAL A 403 -14.88 -0.14 -4.37
C VAL A 403 -15.40 -1.49 -3.85
N ALA A 404 -14.52 -2.45 -3.57
CA ALA A 404 -14.95 -3.77 -3.13
C ALA A 404 -15.78 -3.72 -1.82
N PRO A 405 -15.37 -3.00 -0.75
CA PRO A 405 -16.19 -2.88 0.45
C PRO A 405 -17.55 -2.19 0.22
N LEU A 406 -17.67 -1.31 -0.80
CA LEU A 406 -18.94 -0.67 -1.15
C LEU A 406 -19.89 -1.62 -1.89
N ILE A 407 -19.37 -2.57 -2.68
CA ILE A 407 -20.16 -3.53 -3.44
C ILE A 407 -20.46 -4.79 -2.61
N ALA A 408 -19.55 -5.22 -1.74
CA ALA A 408 -19.68 -6.42 -0.94
C ALA A 408 -20.99 -6.49 -0.12
N PRO A 409 -21.53 -5.39 0.46
CA PRO A 409 -22.84 -5.37 1.10
C PRO A 409 -23.97 -5.92 0.21
N LEU A 410 -23.99 -5.57 -1.07
CA LEU A 410 -25.00 -6.05 -2.02
C LEU A 410 -24.89 -7.56 -2.22
N VAL A 411 -23.69 -8.12 -2.17
CA VAL A 411 -23.44 -9.56 -2.36
C VAL A 411 -23.89 -10.36 -1.13
N ILE A 412 -23.52 -9.91 0.08
CA ILE A 412 -23.84 -10.67 1.31
C ILE A 412 -25.32 -10.62 1.68
N THR A 413 -26.08 -9.64 1.17
CA THR A 413 -27.53 -9.52 1.40
C THR A 413 -28.38 -10.18 0.32
N LEU A 414 -27.79 -10.62 -0.80
CA LEU A 414 -28.52 -11.29 -1.87
C LEU A 414 -29.18 -12.59 -1.38
N GLY A 415 -30.51 -12.65 -1.51
CA GLY A 415 -31.30 -13.84 -1.12
C GLY A 415 -31.52 -13.97 0.39
N VAL A 416 -31.12 -12.97 1.18
CA VAL A 416 -31.31 -12.95 2.63
C VAL A 416 -32.48 -12.01 2.97
N GLY A 417 -33.45 -12.50 3.78
CA GLY A 417 -34.51 -11.65 4.33
C GLY A 417 -33.99 -10.76 5.45
N ASP A 418 -34.81 -9.78 5.87
CA ASP A 418 -34.46 -8.85 6.96
C ASP A 418 -34.08 -9.63 8.23
N GLY A 419 -32.87 -9.40 8.75
CA GLY A 419 -32.34 -10.08 9.94
C GLY A 419 -31.85 -11.53 9.74
N GLY A 420 -31.83 -12.05 8.49
CA GLY A 420 -31.28 -13.38 8.19
C GLY A 420 -29.73 -13.40 8.18
N GLU A 421 -29.17 -14.62 8.30
CA GLU A 421 -27.72 -14.83 8.22
C GLU A 421 -27.16 -14.35 6.89
N LYS A 422 -26.07 -13.55 6.95
CA LYS A 422 -25.44 -13.00 5.75
C LYS A 422 -24.70 -14.07 4.94
N ASN A 423 -24.76 -13.96 3.61
CA ASN A 423 -24.18 -14.94 2.72
C ASN A 423 -22.69 -14.68 2.44
N TYR A 424 -21.84 -14.87 3.45
CA TYR A 424 -20.39 -14.72 3.29
C TYR A 424 -19.77 -15.79 2.39
N THR A 425 -20.36 -16.98 2.33
CA THR A 425 -19.91 -18.04 1.40
C THR A 425 -19.91 -17.54 -0.04
N GLN A 426 -21.00 -16.88 -0.45
CA GLN A 426 -21.12 -16.32 -1.79
C GLN A 426 -20.07 -15.22 -2.04
N LEU A 427 -19.83 -14.35 -1.05
CA LEU A 427 -18.82 -13.31 -1.15
C LEU A 427 -17.42 -13.88 -1.39
N TYR A 428 -17.05 -14.94 -0.63
CA TYR A 428 -15.75 -15.60 -0.75
C TYR A 428 -15.59 -16.30 -2.11
N LEU A 429 -16.64 -16.95 -2.61
CA LEU A 429 -16.62 -17.64 -3.91
C LEU A 429 -16.52 -16.65 -5.08
N ILE A 430 -17.22 -15.50 -5.02
CA ILE A 430 -17.11 -14.44 -6.02
C ILE A 430 -15.69 -13.84 -5.98
N GLY A 431 -15.16 -13.57 -4.78
CA GLY A 431 -13.78 -13.10 -4.61
C GLY A 431 -12.75 -14.07 -5.19
N ALA A 432 -12.93 -15.37 -4.93
CA ALA A 432 -12.09 -16.43 -5.50
C ALA A 432 -12.15 -16.45 -7.04
N ALA A 433 -13.35 -16.37 -7.61
CA ALA A 433 -13.53 -16.34 -9.06
C ALA A 433 -12.85 -15.11 -9.70
N LEU A 434 -13.01 -13.93 -9.10
CA LEU A 434 -12.35 -12.71 -9.58
C LEU A 434 -10.82 -12.85 -9.51
N ALA A 435 -10.27 -13.36 -8.41
CA ALA A 435 -8.83 -13.55 -8.25
C ALA A 435 -8.28 -14.52 -9.32
N LEU A 436 -9.01 -15.61 -9.62
CA LEU A 436 -8.64 -16.54 -10.68
C LEU A 436 -8.65 -15.86 -12.06
N VAL A 437 -9.72 -15.12 -12.37
CA VAL A 437 -9.83 -14.37 -13.64
C VAL A 437 -8.68 -13.39 -13.78
N GLY A 438 -8.31 -12.68 -12.71
CA GLY A 438 -7.13 -11.80 -12.70
C GLY A 438 -5.84 -12.53 -13.09
N GLY A 439 -5.59 -13.70 -12.49
CA GLY A 439 -4.43 -14.54 -12.83
C GLY A 439 -4.45 -15.07 -14.27
N LEU A 440 -5.63 -15.48 -14.76
CA LEU A 440 -5.81 -15.93 -16.14
C LEU A 440 -5.56 -14.80 -17.15
N ILE A 441 -6.02 -13.58 -16.87
CA ILE A 441 -5.73 -12.40 -17.70
C ILE A 441 -4.21 -12.21 -17.84
N VAL A 442 -3.48 -12.19 -16.72
CA VAL A 442 -2.02 -12.03 -16.73
C VAL A 442 -1.35 -13.18 -17.50
N LYS A 443 -1.77 -14.43 -17.27
CA LYS A 443 -1.18 -15.60 -17.92
C LYS A 443 -1.35 -15.61 -19.45
N PHE A 444 -2.57 -15.28 -19.94
CA PHE A 444 -2.91 -15.50 -21.35
C PHE A 444 -2.83 -14.24 -22.21
N LYS A 445 -3.00 -13.05 -21.64
CA LYS A 445 -3.06 -11.80 -22.43
C LYS A 445 -1.71 -11.09 -22.55
N ILE A 446 -0.80 -11.23 -21.59
CA ILE A 446 0.54 -10.64 -21.69
C ILE A 446 1.40 -11.50 -22.59
N LYS A 447 2.05 -10.89 -23.59
CA LYS A 447 2.85 -11.59 -24.59
C LYS A 447 4.36 -11.39 -24.42
N SER A 448 4.79 -10.22 -23.91
CA SER A 448 6.21 -9.83 -23.81
C SER A 448 6.97 -10.52 -22.67
N VAL A 449 6.29 -11.18 -21.74
CA VAL A 449 6.89 -11.86 -20.57
C VAL A 449 6.61 -13.36 -20.65
N ARG A 450 7.54 -14.18 -20.16
CA ARG A 450 7.37 -15.65 -20.05
C ARG A 450 6.94 -16.10 -18.63
#